data_7df210fc7aff4b30113771b094429842
#
_entry.id   7df210fc7aff4b30113771b094429842
#
_cell.length_a   1.000
_cell.length_b   1.000
_cell.length_c   1.000
_cell.angle_alpha   90.00
_cell.angle_beta   90.00
_cell.angle_gamma   90.00
#
_symmetry.space_group_name_H-M   'P 1'
#
loop_
_entity.id
_entity.type
_entity.pdbx_description
1 polymer ?
#
loop_
_entity_poly.entity_id
_entity_poly.type
_entity_poly.pdbx_seq_one_letter_code
_entity_poly.pdbx_strand_id
1 'polypeptide(L)'
;LLKTEPTWLTGVVFGPQVRDSLPVLRANVPKRYRIRRYPDITHSLRSQYPVQDWDIAHALTSQREQINPRPEAEAVIFRALMPYATDFITYSEGANDDVNKFVWSGLGWDPKIDVVQILREYSRYFIGDRYTDPFAQGLLALERNWRGPLAANASVYTTLEQFQAMERAAAPRDLRNWRFQQGLYRAYYDAYVRGRLLHEMTIEERALEGLRTFRPGDSRRALAEAARILDEAEEKPAADWRQRVYTLAEALFQSIRQQLSVERYGAIAVGRGATLDSLETPLNNSGWLFPRFAEAAALEKEDERIAAIERILRWTDPGPGGYYDDLGNPSRQPHLVRGITFDEDPQRFKSAMTGFGYRPDWRLSWMTHAESFWDTPLQMRYTGLDPDAEYRVRIVYAGDVFSLNTLIRLVANDTYEIHSPTRKPSPIQPVEFDVPVEATRGGELTLTFSGTPGLGSAGRGNQIAEVWLMRKK
;
A
#
# COMPACT_ATOMS: atom_id res chain seq x y z
N LEU A 1 31.64 5.26 -20.53
CA LEU A 1 31.09 5.11 -21.88
C LEU A 1 30.49 6.43 -22.39
N LEU A 2 29.52 7.03 -21.71
CA LEU A 2 28.87 8.27 -22.17
C LEU A 2 29.83 9.46 -22.30
N LYS A 3 30.85 9.55 -21.44
CA LYS A 3 31.87 10.62 -21.48
C LYS A 3 32.77 10.58 -22.74
N THR A 4 32.91 9.41 -23.37
CA THR A 4 33.69 9.26 -24.61
C THR A 4 32.86 9.47 -25.87
N GLU A 5 31.57 9.66 -25.71
CA GLU A 5 30.59 9.92 -26.78
C GLU A 5 30.77 9.06 -28.04
N PRO A 6 30.75 7.72 -27.88
CA PRO A 6 30.99 6.83 -29.01
C PRO A 6 29.93 7.00 -30.10
N THR A 7 30.36 6.97 -31.36
CA THR A 7 29.48 7.23 -32.51
C THR A 7 28.44 6.13 -32.76
N TRP A 8 28.72 4.92 -32.34
CA TRP A 8 27.81 3.79 -32.46
C TRP A 8 26.63 3.81 -31.47
N LEU A 9 26.74 4.57 -30.37
CA LEU A 9 25.67 4.72 -29.39
C LEU A 9 24.70 5.83 -29.84
N THR A 10 23.43 5.52 -29.98
CA THR A 10 22.38 6.46 -30.45
C THR A 10 21.49 6.95 -29.31
N GLY A 11 21.42 6.24 -28.18
CA GLY A 11 20.61 6.60 -27.04
C GLY A 11 20.75 5.63 -25.88
N VAL A 12 20.02 5.92 -24.80
CA VAL A 12 19.96 5.13 -23.58
C VAL A 12 18.50 4.85 -23.19
N VAL A 13 18.29 3.80 -22.44
CA VAL A 13 16.95 3.44 -21.92
C VAL A 13 16.91 3.74 -20.42
N PHE A 14 15.84 4.39 -19.99
CA PHE A 14 15.50 4.61 -18.59
C PHE A 14 14.36 3.68 -18.18
N GLY A 15 14.63 2.77 -17.25
CA GLY A 15 13.66 1.77 -16.79
C GLY A 15 13.49 1.74 -15.26
N PRO A 16 12.69 0.78 -14.75
CA PRO A 16 12.31 0.72 -13.33
C PRO A 16 13.46 0.60 -12.34
N GLN A 17 14.61 0.08 -12.76
CA GLN A 17 15.75 -0.21 -11.89
C GLN A 17 16.86 0.85 -11.97
N VAL A 18 16.63 1.94 -12.68
CA VAL A 18 17.60 3.04 -12.75
C VAL A 18 17.60 3.80 -11.43
N ARG A 19 18.79 3.94 -10.84
CA ARG A 19 18.98 4.54 -9.52
C ARG A 19 18.78 6.05 -9.49
N ASP A 20 19.17 6.73 -10.58
CA ASP A 20 18.97 8.18 -10.73
C ASP A 20 17.56 8.47 -11.23
N SER A 21 16.97 9.59 -10.80
CA SER A 21 15.72 10.06 -11.38
C SER A 21 15.92 10.48 -12.85
N LEU A 22 14.86 10.40 -13.65
CA LEU A 22 14.95 10.74 -15.08
C LEU A 22 15.44 12.18 -15.34
N PRO A 23 15.03 13.22 -14.59
CA PRO A 23 15.62 14.55 -14.68
C PRO A 23 17.14 14.58 -14.47
N VAL A 24 17.63 13.88 -13.44
CA VAL A 24 19.06 13.76 -13.15
C VAL A 24 19.79 13.02 -14.27
N LEU A 25 19.25 11.91 -14.76
CA LEU A 25 19.80 11.19 -15.90
C LEU A 25 19.88 12.10 -17.13
N ARG A 26 18.81 12.85 -17.43
CA ARG A 26 18.79 13.77 -18.59
C ARG A 26 19.84 14.88 -18.48
N ALA A 27 20.08 15.40 -17.27
CA ALA A 27 21.10 16.40 -17.04
C ALA A 27 22.54 15.87 -17.26
N ASN A 28 22.77 14.61 -16.95
CA ASN A 28 24.09 13.95 -17.04
C ASN A 28 24.37 13.29 -18.39
N VAL A 29 23.35 12.96 -19.16
CA VAL A 29 23.51 12.34 -20.50
C VAL A 29 23.72 13.43 -21.55
N PRO A 30 24.79 13.36 -22.40
CA PRO A 30 24.98 14.34 -23.47
C PRO A 30 23.74 14.48 -24.36
N LYS A 31 23.42 15.70 -24.76
CA LYS A 31 22.16 16.04 -25.48
C LYS A 31 21.98 15.29 -26.79
N ARG A 32 23.07 14.87 -27.43
CA ARG A 32 23.04 14.07 -28.67
C ARG A 32 22.38 12.71 -28.47
N TYR A 33 22.40 12.14 -27.27
CA TYR A 33 21.82 10.85 -26.99
C TYR A 33 20.35 11.00 -26.58
N ARG A 34 19.49 10.27 -27.28
CA ARG A 34 18.08 10.14 -26.93
C ARG A 34 17.93 9.35 -25.64
N ILE A 35 16.92 9.64 -24.85
CA ILE A 35 16.51 8.83 -23.72
C ILE A 35 15.13 8.25 -24.02
N ARG A 36 15.05 6.93 -24.09
CA ARG A 36 13.79 6.20 -24.17
C ARG A 36 13.33 5.81 -22.78
N ARG A 37 12.09 6.09 -22.45
CA ARG A 37 11.47 5.61 -21.20
C ARG A 37 10.98 4.17 -21.38
N TYR A 38 11.13 3.36 -20.32
CA TYR A 38 10.56 2.02 -20.23
C TYR A 38 9.70 1.98 -18.94
N PRO A 39 8.51 2.63 -18.94
CA PRO A 39 7.67 2.73 -17.76
C PRO A 39 6.99 1.41 -17.43
N ASP A 40 6.96 1.11 -16.15
CA ASP A 40 6.15 0.04 -15.58
C ASP A 40 4.72 0.56 -15.36
N ILE A 41 3.78 0.08 -16.16
CA ILE A 41 2.38 0.51 -16.12
C ILE A 41 1.45 -0.54 -15.49
N THR A 42 2.02 -1.65 -15.00
CA THR A 42 1.27 -2.79 -14.47
C THR A 42 1.22 -2.79 -12.94
N HIS A 43 2.37 -2.61 -12.32
CA HIS A 43 2.51 -2.92 -10.90
C HIS A 43 2.04 -1.77 -10.01
N SER A 44 1.35 -2.11 -8.92
CA SER A 44 0.81 -1.15 -7.95
C SER A 44 1.60 -1.08 -6.66
N LEU A 45 2.33 -2.14 -6.30
CA LEU A 45 3.22 -2.21 -5.16
C LEU A 45 4.62 -2.59 -5.61
N ARG A 46 5.64 -2.15 -4.89
CA ARG A 46 7.05 -2.49 -5.15
C ARG A 46 7.38 -2.31 -6.63
N SER A 47 7.00 -1.16 -7.16
CA SER A 47 7.06 -0.83 -8.58
C SER A 47 7.72 0.52 -8.80
N GLN A 48 7.95 0.88 -10.05
CA GLN A 48 8.46 2.17 -10.44
C GLN A 48 7.48 3.31 -10.08
N TYR A 49 6.17 3.06 -10.21
CA TYR A 49 5.11 4.03 -9.93
C TYR A 49 4.06 3.40 -9.01
N PRO A 50 4.33 3.29 -7.71
CA PRO A 50 3.39 2.66 -6.77
C PRO A 50 2.11 3.45 -6.66
N VAL A 51 1.02 2.77 -6.28
CA VAL A 51 -0.24 3.44 -5.94
C VAL A 51 0.00 4.35 -4.75
N GLN A 52 -0.40 5.60 -4.87
CA GLN A 52 -0.22 6.59 -3.84
C GLN A 52 -1.16 6.33 -2.67
N ASP A 53 -0.62 6.38 -1.45
CA ASP A 53 -1.41 6.33 -0.20
C ASP A 53 -2.45 5.19 -0.19
N TRP A 54 -2.05 4.01 -0.64
CA TRP A 54 -2.94 2.87 -0.79
C TRP A 54 -3.38 2.31 0.57
N ASP A 55 -4.68 2.07 0.71
CA ASP A 55 -5.23 1.45 1.91
C ASP A 55 -4.70 0.01 2.09
N ILE A 56 -4.40 -0.37 3.33
CA ILE A 56 -3.90 -1.69 3.68
C ILE A 56 -4.83 -2.82 3.18
N ALA A 57 -6.15 -2.61 3.22
CA ALA A 57 -7.11 -3.61 2.75
C ALA A 57 -6.91 -3.94 1.27
N HIS A 58 -6.68 -2.92 0.42
CA HIS A 58 -6.34 -3.14 -0.98
C HIS A 58 -4.95 -3.77 -1.15
N ALA A 59 -3.95 -3.33 -0.38
CA ALA A 59 -2.61 -3.90 -0.45
C ALA A 59 -2.61 -5.40 -0.12
N LEU A 60 -3.37 -5.82 0.90
CA LEU A 60 -3.50 -7.21 1.32
C LEU A 60 -4.25 -8.08 0.32
N THR A 61 -5.35 -7.58 -0.23
CA THR A 61 -6.24 -8.38 -1.09
C THR A 61 -5.88 -8.32 -2.56
N SER A 62 -5.42 -7.18 -3.07
CA SER A 62 -5.14 -6.99 -4.51
C SER A 62 -3.67 -7.21 -4.89
N GLN A 63 -2.76 -6.99 -3.95
CA GLN A 63 -1.32 -7.17 -4.11
C GLN A 63 -0.70 -6.37 -5.28
N ARG A 64 0.18 -6.98 -6.12
CA ARG A 64 1.06 -6.27 -7.02
C ARG A 64 0.56 -6.13 -8.46
N GLU A 65 -0.10 -7.14 -9.01
CA GLU A 65 -0.42 -7.26 -10.45
C GLU A 65 -1.91 -7.49 -10.74
N GLN A 66 -2.76 -6.85 -10.00
CA GLN A 66 -4.22 -6.94 -10.22
C GLN A 66 -4.69 -6.17 -11.46
N ILE A 67 -5.96 -6.35 -11.84
CA ILE A 67 -6.63 -5.50 -12.84
C ILE A 67 -6.55 -4.05 -12.35
N ASN A 68 -5.90 -3.16 -13.10
CA ASN A 68 -5.30 -1.93 -12.60
C ASN A 68 -5.60 -0.72 -13.50
N PRO A 69 -6.85 -0.31 -13.70
CA PRO A 69 -7.13 0.95 -14.39
C PRO A 69 -6.76 2.14 -13.52
N ARG A 70 -5.71 2.87 -13.93
CA ARG A 70 -5.19 4.08 -13.25
C ARG A 70 -5.02 5.26 -14.22
N PRO A 71 -6.06 5.62 -14.99
CA PRO A 71 -5.92 6.55 -16.10
C PRO A 71 -5.43 7.94 -15.68
N GLU A 72 -5.85 8.47 -14.53
CA GLU A 72 -5.41 9.79 -14.05
C GLU A 72 -3.96 9.75 -13.56
N ALA A 73 -3.57 8.75 -12.76
CA ALA A 73 -2.20 8.59 -12.28
C ALA A 73 -1.22 8.37 -13.45
N GLU A 74 -1.58 7.51 -14.41
CA GLU A 74 -0.73 7.26 -15.58
C GLU A 74 -0.54 8.51 -16.45
N ALA A 75 -1.55 9.36 -16.55
CA ALA A 75 -1.42 10.63 -17.25
C ALA A 75 -0.51 11.62 -16.50
N VAL A 76 -0.58 11.67 -15.17
CA VAL A 76 0.35 12.44 -14.35
C VAL A 76 1.79 11.96 -14.56
N ILE A 77 2.02 10.65 -14.46
CA ILE A 77 3.34 10.02 -14.67
C ILE A 77 3.88 10.35 -16.07
N PHE A 78 3.03 10.19 -17.09
CA PHE A 78 3.41 10.49 -18.47
C PHE A 78 3.90 11.94 -18.62
N ARG A 79 3.08 12.89 -18.16
CA ARG A 79 3.33 14.34 -18.31
C ARG A 79 4.50 14.83 -17.49
N ALA A 80 4.64 14.37 -16.24
CA ALA A 80 5.75 14.75 -15.37
C ALA A 80 7.12 14.37 -15.95
N LEU A 81 7.19 13.25 -16.67
CA LEU A 81 8.44 12.68 -17.17
C LEU A 81 8.68 12.93 -18.66
N MET A 82 7.66 13.38 -19.39
CA MET A 82 7.75 13.65 -20.83
C MET A 82 8.88 14.61 -21.22
N PRO A 83 9.16 15.71 -20.50
CA PRO A 83 10.19 16.67 -20.90
C PRO A 83 11.63 16.11 -20.93
N TYR A 84 11.86 14.98 -20.29
CA TYR A 84 13.20 14.42 -20.09
C TYR A 84 13.53 13.25 -21.02
N ALA A 85 12.59 12.80 -21.83
CA ALA A 85 12.75 11.67 -22.75
C ALA A 85 12.13 11.97 -24.12
N THR A 86 12.62 11.28 -25.14
CA THR A 86 12.15 11.47 -26.53
C THR A 86 11.03 10.52 -26.90
N ASP A 87 11.00 9.34 -26.32
CA ASP A 87 10.03 8.29 -26.63
C ASP A 87 9.85 7.32 -25.46
N PHE A 88 8.98 6.33 -25.65
CA PHE A 88 8.75 5.28 -24.64
C PHE A 88 8.37 3.95 -25.27
N ILE A 89 8.55 2.89 -24.48
CA ILE A 89 7.95 1.58 -24.68
C ILE A 89 7.49 1.07 -23.32
N THR A 90 6.19 0.82 -23.14
CA THR A 90 5.65 0.42 -21.85
C THR A 90 6.00 -1.02 -21.50
N TYR A 91 6.33 -1.27 -20.23
CA TYR A 91 6.34 -2.60 -19.65
C TYR A 91 4.93 -2.99 -19.22
N SER A 92 4.46 -4.15 -19.66
CA SER A 92 3.13 -4.66 -19.41
C SER A 92 3.16 -6.16 -19.10
N GLU A 93 2.32 -6.60 -18.15
CA GLU A 93 2.12 -8.02 -17.79
C GLU A 93 0.81 -8.59 -18.37
N GLY A 94 0.31 -8.07 -19.47
CA GLY A 94 -0.84 -8.63 -20.18
C GLY A 94 -2.11 -7.79 -20.11
N ALA A 95 -3.27 -8.41 -19.77
CA ALA A 95 -4.57 -7.74 -19.82
C ALA A 95 -4.88 -6.86 -18.60
N ASN A 96 -4.13 -6.99 -17.51
CA ASN A 96 -4.41 -6.30 -16.24
C ASN A 96 -4.27 -4.78 -16.35
N ASP A 97 -3.41 -4.30 -17.23
CA ASP A 97 -3.09 -2.89 -17.46
C ASP A 97 -3.60 -2.35 -18.81
N ASP A 98 -4.59 -2.99 -19.41
CA ASP A 98 -5.08 -2.68 -20.76
C ASP A 98 -5.53 -1.21 -20.90
N VAL A 99 -6.20 -0.65 -19.92
CA VAL A 99 -6.60 0.77 -19.89
C VAL A 99 -5.38 1.67 -19.85
N ASN A 100 -4.38 1.34 -19.04
CA ASN A 100 -3.14 2.12 -18.89
C ASN A 100 -2.36 2.16 -20.21
N LYS A 101 -2.28 1.05 -20.97
CA LYS A 101 -1.70 1.03 -22.33
C LYS A 101 -2.37 2.04 -23.24
N PHE A 102 -3.70 2.06 -23.20
CA PHE A 102 -4.47 2.95 -24.07
C PHE A 102 -4.26 4.42 -23.70
N VAL A 103 -4.19 4.72 -22.41
CA VAL A 103 -3.85 6.07 -21.90
C VAL A 103 -2.45 6.49 -22.38
N TRP A 104 -1.44 5.64 -22.22
CA TRP A 104 -0.07 5.93 -22.70
C TRP A 104 0.00 6.13 -24.20
N SER A 105 -0.72 5.31 -24.98
CA SER A 105 -0.80 5.46 -26.43
C SER A 105 -1.44 6.78 -26.87
N GLY A 106 -2.57 7.15 -26.23
CA GLY A 106 -3.25 8.42 -26.51
C GLY A 106 -2.39 9.63 -26.21
N LEU A 107 -1.76 9.63 -25.03
CA LEU A 107 -0.83 10.70 -24.61
C LEU A 107 0.46 10.73 -25.44
N GLY A 108 0.92 9.58 -25.94
CA GLY A 108 2.05 9.52 -26.86
C GLY A 108 1.75 10.12 -28.22
N TRP A 109 0.50 10.07 -28.65
CA TRP A 109 0.03 10.70 -29.89
C TRP A 109 -0.22 12.19 -29.70
N ASP A 110 -0.98 12.55 -28.67
CA ASP A 110 -1.23 13.94 -28.27
C ASP A 110 -1.07 14.13 -26.77
N PRO A 111 0.06 14.66 -26.26
CA PRO A 111 0.29 14.86 -24.84
C PRO A 111 -0.71 15.80 -24.13
N LYS A 112 -1.46 16.59 -24.90
CA LYS A 112 -2.44 17.56 -24.38
C LYS A 112 -3.86 17.02 -24.32
N ILE A 113 -4.11 15.84 -24.91
CA ILE A 113 -5.46 15.24 -24.92
C ILE A 113 -5.97 15.06 -23.50
N ASP A 114 -7.25 15.30 -23.29
CA ASP A 114 -7.93 15.03 -22.03
C ASP A 114 -8.05 13.52 -21.79
N VAL A 115 -7.75 13.06 -20.57
CA VAL A 115 -7.85 11.66 -20.18
C VAL A 115 -9.28 11.14 -20.35
N VAL A 116 -10.29 11.94 -20.04
CA VAL A 116 -11.70 11.58 -20.24
C VAL A 116 -11.98 11.28 -21.70
N GLN A 117 -11.41 12.07 -22.62
CA GLN A 117 -11.55 11.82 -24.06
C GLN A 117 -10.91 10.52 -24.50
N ILE A 118 -9.71 10.20 -23.98
CA ILE A 118 -9.06 8.91 -24.23
C ILE A 118 -9.96 7.76 -23.77
N LEU A 119 -10.53 7.86 -22.56
CA LEU A 119 -11.39 6.83 -22.01
C LEU A 119 -12.74 6.71 -22.75
N ARG A 120 -13.27 7.80 -23.27
CA ARG A 120 -14.45 7.77 -24.18
C ARG A 120 -14.15 7.01 -25.46
N GLU A 121 -13.00 7.25 -26.07
CA GLU A 121 -12.57 6.52 -27.27
C GLU A 121 -12.36 5.03 -26.98
N TYR A 122 -11.68 4.71 -25.85
CA TYR A 122 -11.55 3.33 -25.38
C TYR A 122 -12.91 2.65 -25.20
N SER A 123 -13.82 3.31 -24.49
CA SER A 123 -15.15 2.77 -24.19
C SER A 123 -15.98 2.56 -25.46
N ARG A 124 -16.01 3.55 -26.34
CA ARG A 124 -16.73 3.46 -27.63
C ARG A 124 -16.18 2.36 -28.52
N TYR A 125 -14.85 2.28 -28.65
CA TYR A 125 -14.20 1.33 -29.55
C TYR A 125 -14.28 -0.11 -29.06
N PHE A 126 -14.00 -0.34 -27.78
CA PHE A 126 -13.87 -1.70 -27.23
C PHE A 126 -15.18 -2.23 -26.62
N ILE A 127 -16.05 -1.39 -26.12
CA ILE A 127 -17.30 -1.82 -25.47
C ILE A 127 -18.52 -1.52 -26.37
N GLY A 128 -18.64 -0.30 -26.86
CA GLY A 128 -19.71 0.13 -27.77
C GLY A 128 -20.20 1.55 -27.51
N ASP A 129 -20.86 2.14 -28.52
CA ASP A 129 -21.27 3.57 -28.48
C ASP A 129 -22.08 3.96 -27.25
N ARG A 130 -23.02 3.13 -26.81
CA ARG A 130 -23.84 3.41 -25.63
C ARG A 130 -23.07 3.46 -24.32
N TYR A 131 -21.86 2.92 -24.30
CA TYR A 131 -20.99 2.89 -23.13
C TYR A 131 -19.93 3.99 -23.14
N THR A 132 -19.90 4.84 -24.17
CA THR A 132 -18.89 5.89 -24.35
C THR A 132 -18.66 6.70 -23.08
N ASP A 133 -19.69 7.28 -22.50
CA ASP A 133 -19.60 8.04 -21.26
C ASP A 133 -19.68 7.17 -20.00
N PRO A 134 -20.67 6.28 -19.83
CA PRO A 134 -20.83 5.59 -18.56
C PRO A 134 -19.65 4.67 -18.21
N PHE A 135 -19.04 3.99 -19.19
CA PHE A 135 -17.89 3.13 -18.93
C PHE A 135 -16.61 3.96 -18.70
N ALA A 136 -16.41 5.07 -19.44
CA ALA A 136 -15.31 5.99 -19.22
C ALA A 136 -15.34 6.57 -17.80
N GLN A 137 -16.50 7.04 -17.34
CA GLN A 137 -16.69 7.51 -15.97
C GLN A 137 -16.51 6.39 -14.93
N GLY A 138 -16.93 5.17 -15.26
CA GLY A 138 -16.71 3.99 -14.45
C GLY A 138 -15.23 3.70 -14.24
N LEU A 139 -14.38 3.78 -15.27
CA LEU A 139 -12.94 3.59 -15.17
C LEU A 139 -12.26 4.62 -14.24
N LEU A 140 -12.67 5.89 -14.34
CA LEU A 140 -12.23 6.94 -13.41
C LEU A 140 -12.70 6.67 -11.97
N ALA A 141 -13.93 6.15 -11.81
CA ALA A 141 -14.46 5.80 -10.50
C ALA A 141 -13.70 4.63 -9.87
N LEU A 142 -13.31 3.61 -10.65
CA LEU A 142 -12.47 2.50 -10.17
C LEU A 142 -11.10 2.98 -9.66
N GLU A 143 -10.47 3.95 -10.32
CA GLU A 143 -9.24 4.53 -9.80
C GLU A 143 -9.47 5.29 -8.50
N ARG A 144 -10.58 6.05 -8.39
CA ARG A 144 -10.94 6.76 -7.15
C ARG A 144 -11.24 5.84 -5.98
N ASN A 145 -11.70 4.60 -6.21
CA ASN A 145 -11.88 3.61 -5.15
C ASN A 145 -10.60 3.36 -4.34
N TRP A 146 -9.45 3.57 -4.95
CA TRP A 146 -8.15 3.34 -4.31
C TRP A 146 -7.57 4.56 -3.59
N ARG A 147 -8.30 5.66 -3.54
CA ARG A 147 -7.83 6.89 -2.89
C ARG A 147 -8.31 7.03 -1.46
N GLY A 148 -7.37 7.23 -0.56
CA GLY A 148 -7.63 7.44 0.86
C GLY A 148 -8.10 6.20 1.61
N PRO A 149 -8.53 6.37 2.87
CA PRO A 149 -8.97 5.25 3.72
C PRO A 149 -10.22 4.57 3.18
N LEU A 150 -10.14 3.28 2.89
CA LEU A 150 -11.23 2.52 2.29
C LEU A 150 -12.49 2.49 3.17
N ALA A 151 -12.33 2.41 4.49
CA ALA A 151 -13.46 2.46 5.42
C ALA A 151 -14.29 3.74 5.28
N ALA A 152 -13.64 4.88 5.01
CA ALA A 152 -14.30 6.18 4.81
C ALA A 152 -14.78 6.40 3.37
N ASN A 153 -14.33 5.61 2.40
CA ASN A 153 -14.64 5.79 0.99
C ASN A 153 -15.97 5.11 0.58
N ALA A 154 -17.11 5.73 0.92
CA ALA A 154 -18.43 5.22 0.55
C ALA A 154 -18.70 5.24 -0.97
N SER A 155 -17.93 6.03 -1.76
CA SER A 155 -18.10 6.11 -3.22
C SER A 155 -17.82 4.79 -3.94
N VAL A 156 -17.15 3.84 -3.28
CA VAL A 156 -16.97 2.46 -3.77
C VAL A 156 -18.30 1.79 -4.09
N TYR A 157 -19.32 2.02 -3.27
CA TYR A 157 -20.65 1.46 -3.51
C TYR A 157 -21.37 2.16 -4.68
N THR A 158 -21.22 3.48 -4.81
CA THR A 158 -21.74 4.21 -5.97
C THR A 158 -21.08 3.74 -7.27
N THR A 159 -19.77 3.44 -7.22
CA THR A 159 -19.06 2.83 -8.35
C THR A 159 -19.66 1.47 -8.71
N LEU A 160 -19.90 0.60 -7.70
CA LEU A 160 -20.56 -0.68 -7.95
C LEU A 160 -21.95 -0.50 -8.56
N GLU A 161 -22.79 0.38 -8.02
CA GLU A 161 -24.15 0.67 -8.54
C GLU A 161 -24.10 1.11 -10.01
N GLN A 162 -23.15 1.95 -10.38
CA GLN A 162 -22.92 2.38 -11.76
C GLN A 162 -22.62 1.19 -12.68
N PHE A 163 -21.70 0.31 -12.28
CA PHE A 163 -21.37 -0.89 -13.04
C PHE A 163 -22.53 -1.89 -13.11
N GLN A 164 -23.29 -2.07 -12.02
CA GLN A 164 -24.50 -2.89 -12.00
C GLN A 164 -25.58 -2.35 -12.92
N ALA A 165 -25.74 -1.02 -13.01
CA ALA A 165 -26.69 -0.41 -13.95
C ALA A 165 -26.31 -0.72 -15.40
N MET A 166 -25.03 -0.63 -15.75
CA MET A 166 -24.54 -1.02 -17.07
C MET A 166 -24.71 -2.53 -17.31
N GLU A 167 -24.44 -3.37 -16.31
CA GLU A 167 -24.60 -4.82 -16.38
C GLU A 167 -26.05 -5.24 -16.65
N ARG A 168 -27.01 -4.67 -15.91
CA ARG A 168 -28.45 -4.92 -16.11
C ARG A 168 -28.96 -4.51 -17.49
N ALA A 169 -28.38 -3.46 -18.05
CA ALA A 169 -28.75 -2.96 -19.39
C ALA A 169 -27.99 -3.66 -20.52
N ALA A 170 -26.99 -4.49 -20.21
CA ALA A 170 -26.09 -5.09 -21.19
C ALA A 170 -26.75 -6.19 -22.01
N ALA A 171 -26.46 -6.21 -23.32
CA ALA A 171 -26.81 -7.34 -24.18
C ALA A 171 -25.87 -8.54 -23.89
N PRO A 172 -26.30 -9.78 -24.21
CA PRO A 172 -25.47 -10.97 -23.98
C PRO A 172 -24.07 -10.91 -24.63
N ARG A 173 -23.92 -10.22 -25.74
CA ARG A 173 -22.61 -10.01 -26.40
C ARG A 173 -21.70 -9.11 -25.56
N ASP A 174 -22.26 -8.07 -24.93
CA ASP A 174 -21.52 -7.09 -24.14
C ASP A 174 -21.03 -7.74 -22.84
N LEU A 175 -21.87 -8.57 -22.22
CA LEU A 175 -21.49 -9.37 -21.05
C LEU A 175 -20.36 -10.37 -21.30
N ARG A 176 -20.13 -10.78 -22.58
CA ARG A 176 -18.99 -11.62 -22.98
C ARG A 176 -17.72 -10.82 -23.31
N ASN A 177 -17.80 -9.49 -23.35
CA ASN A 177 -16.65 -8.63 -23.57
C ASN A 177 -15.73 -8.65 -22.34
N TRP A 178 -14.52 -9.15 -22.47
CA TRP A 178 -13.61 -9.31 -21.36
C TRP A 178 -13.21 -7.99 -20.69
N ARG A 179 -13.16 -6.88 -21.44
CA ARG A 179 -12.89 -5.55 -20.88
C ARG A 179 -14.05 -5.06 -20.00
N PHE A 180 -15.26 -5.34 -20.45
CA PHE A 180 -16.47 -5.08 -19.63
C PHE A 180 -16.48 -5.96 -18.38
N GLN A 181 -16.11 -7.24 -18.50
CA GLN A 181 -15.97 -8.17 -17.38
C GLN A 181 -14.89 -7.72 -16.37
N GLN A 182 -13.75 -7.18 -16.83
CA GLN A 182 -12.72 -6.63 -15.94
C GLN A 182 -13.23 -5.42 -15.15
N GLY A 183 -13.97 -4.51 -15.77
CA GLY A 183 -14.61 -3.38 -15.08
C GLY A 183 -15.59 -3.84 -14.00
N LEU A 184 -16.48 -4.78 -14.35
CA LEU A 184 -17.39 -5.42 -13.39
C LEU A 184 -16.64 -6.12 -12.25
N TYR A 185 -15.62 -6.94 -12.58
CA TYR A 185 -14.82 -7.64 -11.61
C TYR A 185 -14.23 -6.68 -10.57
N ARG A 186 -13.62 -5.58 -11.01
CA ARG A 186 -13.06 -4.57 -10.13
C ARG A 186 -14.11 -3.89 -9.26
N ALA A 187 -15.26 -3.53 -9.81
CA ALA A 187 -16.32 -2.87 -9.07
C ALA A 187 -16.89 -3.76 -7.94
N TYR A 188 -17.19 -5.02 -8.25
CA TYR A 188 -17.64 -6.00 -7.26
C TYR A 188 -16.56 -6.33 -6.23
N TYR A 189 -15.30 -6.46 -6.69
CA TYR A 189 -14.16 -6.77 -5.83
C TYR A 189 -13.94 -5.68 -4.78
N ASP A 190 -13.85 -4.41 -5.22
CA ASP A 190 -13.62 -3.28 -4.31
C ASP A 190 -14.76 -3.12 -3.29
N ALA A 191 -16.01 -3.29 -3.73
CA ALA A 191 -17.16 -3.20 -2.84
C ALA A 191 -17.19 -4.35 -1.81
N TYR A 192 -16.86 -5.56 -2.24
CA TYR A 192 -16.75 -6.71 -1.35
C TYR A 192 -15.64 -6.53 -0.31
N VAL A 193 -14.45 -6.12 -0.74
CA VAL A 193 -13.32 -5.84 0.18
C VAL A 193 -13.69 -4.76 1.19
N ARG A 194 -14.38 -3.67 0.77
CA ARG A 194 -14.85 -2.64 1.71
C ARG A 194 -15.88 -3.19 2.69
N GLY A 195 -16.83 -3.99 2.22
CA GLY A 195 -17.83 -4.61 3.09
C GLY A 195 -17.20 -5.50 4.15
N ARG A 196 -16.21 -6.32 3.75
CA ARG A 196 -15.42 -7.14 4.68
C ARG A 196 -14.65 -6.29 5.69
N LEU A 197 -13.96 -5.24 5.22
CA LEU A 197 -13.20 -4.37 6.10
C LEU A 197 -14.07 -3.81 7.23
N LEU A 198 -15.24 -3.26 6.90
CA LEU A 198 -16.17 -2.70 7.89
C LEU A 198 -16.70 -3.75 8.85
N HIS A 199 -17.01 -4.94 8.35
CA HIS A 199 -17.46 -6.08 9.15
C HIS A 199 -16.37 -6.54 10.12
N GLU A 200 -15.17 -6.80 9.64
CA GLU A 200 -14.04 -7.30 10.42
C GLU A 200 -13.53 -6.27 11.45
N MET A 201 -13.56 -4.97 11.13
CA MET A 201 -13.29 -3.89 12.09
C MET A 201 -14.33 -3.87 13.23
N THR A 202 -15.62 -4.06 12.91
CA THR A 202 -16.70 -4.09 13.91
C THR A 202 -16.54 -5.29 14.84
N ILE A 203 -16.17 -6.44 14.32
CA ILE A 203 -15.93 -7.67 15.11
C ILE A 203 -14.72 -7.49 16.03
N GLU A 204 -13.61 -6.97 15.51
CA GLU A 204 -12.42 -6.70 16.35
C GLU A 204 -12.76 -5.75 17.49
N GLU A 205 -13.47 -4.63 17.22
CA GLU A 205 -13.83 -3.67 18.26
C GLU A 205 -14.77 -4.30 19.32
N ARG A 206 -15.74 -5.13 18.92
CA ARG A 206 -16.61 -5.87 19.87
C ARG A 206 -15.80 -6.82 20.76
N ALA A 207 -14.82 -7.53 20.20
CA ALA A 207 -13.97 -8.42 20.96
C ALA A 207 -13.12 -7.66 21.97
N LEU A 208 -12.52 -6.54 21.56
CA LEU A 208 -11.70 -5.69 22.45
C LEU A 208 -12.54 -4.97 23.51
N GLU A 209 -13.76 -4.56 23.20
CA GLU A 209 -14.67 -3.94 24.18
C GLU A 209 -15.05 -4.93 25.28
N GLY A 210 -15.27 -6.20 24.95
CA GLY A 210 -15.45 -7.24 25.97
C GLY A 210 -14.26 -7.38 26.93
N LEU A 211 -13.04 -7.13 26.42
CA LEU A 211 -11.82 -7.12 27.23
C LEU A 211 -11.60 -5.82 28.03
N ARG A 212 -12.25 -4.71 27.67
CA ARG A 212 -12.20 -3.46 28.45
C ARG A 212 -13.17 -3.47 29.63
N THR A 213 -14.24 -4.26 29.54
CA THR A 213 -15.42 -4.17 30.43
C THR A 213 -15.64 -5.42 31.29
N PHE A 214 -14.77 -6.45 31.22
CA PHE A 214 -14.92 -7.64 32.04
C PHE A 214 -14.74 -7.37 33.55
N ARG A 215 -15.31 -8.25 34.37
CA ARG A 215 -15.20 -8.14 35.83
C ARG A 215 -13.90 -8.79 36.31
N PRO A 216 -13.21 -8.22 37.32
CA PRO A 216 -12.09 -8.90 37.96
C PRO A 216 -12.49 -10.32 38.44
N GLY A 217 -11.66 -11.31 38.15
CA GLY A 217 -11.93 -12.72 38.36
C GLY A 217 -12.43 -13.49 37.13
N ASP A 218 -12.93 -12.80 36.10
CA ASP A 218 -13.49 -13.38 34.87
C ASP A 218 -12.53 -13.32 33.66
N SER A 219 -11.24 -13.00 33.84
CA SER A 219 -10.32 -12.71 32.73
C SER A 219 -10.20 -13.86 31.72
N ARG A 220 -10.16 -15.13 32.18
CA ARG A 220 -10.11 -16.30 31.26
C ARG A 220 -11.37 -16.39 30.41
N ARG A 221 -12.54 -16.17 31.00
CA ARG A 221 -13.82 -16.16 30.29
C ARG A 221 -13.89 -15.02 29.29
N ALA A 222 -13.42 -13.83 29.67
CA ALA A 222 -13.37 -12.68 28.80
C ALA A 222 -12.47 -12.91 27.57
N LEU A 223 -11.28 -13.52 27.76
CA LEU A 223 -10.38 -13.89 26.67
C LEU A 223 -11.01 -14.94 25.74
N ALA A 224 -11.66 -15.96 26.30
CA ALA A 224 -12.35 -16.96 25.49
C ALA A 224 -13.51 -16.38 24.68
N GLU A 225 -14.30 -15.47 25.27
CA GLU A 225 -15.38 -14.79 24.58
C GLU A 225 -14.86 -13.82 23.51
N ALA A 226 -13.80 -13.07 23.76
CA ALA A 226 -13.16 -12.22 22.76
C ALA A 226 -12.65 -13.02 21.57
N ALA A 227 -12.03 -14.19 21.81
CA ALA A 227 -11.62 -15.10 20.75
C ALA A 227 -12.82 -15.62 19.94
N ARG A 228 -13.91 -16.02 20.61
CA ARG A 228 -15.13 -16.46 19.94
C ARG A 228 -15.75 -15.36 19.06
N ILE A 229 -15.77 -14.12 19.54
CA ILE A 229 -16.26 -12.98 18.77
C ILE A 229 -15.37 -12.73 17.54
N LEU A 230 -14.05 -12.80 17.69
CA LEU A 230 -13.14 -12.64 16.55
C LEU A 230 -13.34 -13.71 15.48
N ASP A 231 -13.70 -14.93 15.86
CA ASP A 231 -13.98 -16.02 14.94
C ASP A 231 -15.23 -15.78 14.07
N GLU A 232 -16.16 -14.91 14.51
CA GLU A 232 -17.30 -14.47 13.69
C GLU A 232 -16.86 -13.76 12.39
N ALA A 233 -15.63 -13.28 12.30
CA ALA A 233 -15.08 -12.70 11.07
C ALA A 233 -14.95 -13.71 9.91
N GLU A 234 -15.06 -15.01 10.18
CA GLU A 234 -15.16 -16.02 9.14
C GLU A 234 -16.51 -15.98 8.40
N GLU A 235 -17.57 -15.47 9.02
CA GLU A 235 -18.84 -15.20 8.34
C GLU A 235 -18.66 -14.00 7.41
N LYS A 236 -18.71 -14.23 6.11
CA LYS A 236 -18.43 -13.18 5.11
C LYS A 236 -19.69 -12.42 4.74
N PRO A 237 -19.67 -11.07 4.84
CA PRO A 237 -20.79 -10.24 4.37
C PRO A 237 -20.89 -10.28 2.84
N ALA A 238 -22.05 -9.87 2.30
CA ALA A 238 -22.27 -9.67 0.86
C ALA A 238 -21.90 -10.90 0.00
N ALA A 239 -22.42 -12.07 0.36
CA ALA A 239 -22.17 -13.34 -0.32
C ALA A 239 -22.45 -13.28 -1.84
N ASP A 240 -23.47 -12.50 -2.27
CA ASP A 240 -23.82 -12.32 -3.68
C ASP A 240 -22.70 -11.60 -4.46
N TRP A 241 -22.07 -10.58 -3.86
CA TRP A 241 -20.94 -9.88 -4.49
C TRP A 241 -19.73 -10.79 -4.59
N ARG A 242 -19.44 -11.54 -3.54
CA ARG A 242 -18.41 -12.56 -3.55
C ARG A 242 -18.62 -13.56 -4.68
N GLN A 243 -19.81 -14.13 -4.76
CA GLN A 243 -20.16 -15.08 -5.83
C GLN A 243 -19.99 -14.46 -7.22
N ARG A 244 -20.36 -13.17 -7.36
CA ARG A 244 -20.20 -12.47 -8.63
C ARG A 244 -18.74 -12.27 -9.01
N VAL A 245 -17.85 -11.97 -8.07
CA VAL A 245 -16.40 -11.90 -8.29
C VAL A 245 -15.88 -13.24 -8.85
N TYR A 246 -16.24 -14.37 -8.24
CA TYR A 246 -15.82 -15.70 -8.72
C TYR A 246 -16.40 -16.03 -10.11
N THR A 247 -17.65 -15.68 -10.37
CA THR A 247 -18.27 -15.90 -11.69
C THR A 247 -17.58 -15.08 -12.79
N LEU A 248 -17.22 -13.84 -12.49
CA LEU A 248 -16.50 -12.97 -13.44
C LEU A 248 -15.06 -13.45 -13.67
N ALA A 249 -14.39 -13.94 -12.63
CA ALA A 249 -13.06 -14.55 -12.75
C ALA A 249 -13.08 -15.77 -13.66
N GLU A 250 -14.07 -16.66 -13.52
CA GLU A 250 -14.26 -17.79 -14.40
C GLU A 250 -14.51 -17.34 -15.86
N ALA A 251 -15.38 -16.34 -16.06
CA ALA A 251 -15.66 -15.81 -17.39
C ALA A 251 -14.39 -15.21 -18.06
N LEU A 252 -13.57 -14.51 -17.30
CA LEU A 252 -12.28 -13.98 -17.77
C LEU A 252 -11.28 -15.09 -18.11
N PHE A 253 -11.24 -16.16 -17.33
CA PHE A 253 -10.41 -17.31 -17.65
C PHE A 253 -10.88 -18.01 -18.93
N GLN A 254 -12.19 -18.20 -19.10
CA GLN A 254 -12.73 -18.85 -20.30
C GLN A 254 -12.50 -18.00 -21.55
N SER A 255 -12.60 -16.67 -21.48
CA SER A 255 -12.50 -15.77 -22.63
C SER A 255 -11.06 -15.46 -23.06
N ILE A 256 -10.20 -15.10 -22.12
CA ILE A 256 -8.82 -14.62 -22.41
C ILE A 256 -7.73 -15.33 -21.62
N ARG A 257 -8.07 -16.41 -20.90
CA ARG A 257 -7.15 -17.17 -20.06
C ARG A 257 -6.51 -16.33 -18.93
N GLN A 258 -7.23 -15.32 -18.42
CA GLN A 258 -6.74 -14.52 -17.31
C GLN A 258 -6.69 -15.36 -16.01
N GLN A 259 -5.51 -15.48 -15.42
CA GLN A 259 -5.23 -16.37 -14.31
C GLN A 259 -5.39 -15.63 -12.95
N LEU A 260 -6.61 -15.51 -12.46
CA LEU A 260 -6.93 -14.82 -11.19
C LEU A 260 -6.83 -15.71 -9.94
N SER A 261 -6.33 -16.94 -10.07
CA SER A 261 -6.05 -17.88 -8.97
C SER A 261 -4.93 -18.84 -9.35
N VAL A 262 -4.09 -19.18 -8.39
CA VAL A 262 -3.05 -20.21 -8.55
C VAL A 262 -3.70 -21.59 -8.67
N GLU A 263 -4.57 -21.93 -7.72
CA GLU A 263 -5.19 -23.25 -7.64
C GLU A 263 -6.18 -23.50 -8.78
N ARG A 264 -7.06 -22.52 -9.07
CA ARG A 264 -8.14 -22.68 -10.06
C ARG A 264 -7.68 -22.52 -11.50
N TYR A 265 -6.74 -21.60 -11.75
CA TYR A 265 -6.43 -21.14 -13.10
C TYR A 265 -4.93 -21.24 -13.44
N GLY A 266 -4.11 -21.78 -12.54
CA GLY A 266 -2.70 -22.02 -12.78
C GLY A 266 -1.86 -20.75 -12.84
N ALA A 267 -2.22 -19.69 -12.10
CA ALA A 267 -1.37 -18.52 -11.97
C ALA A 267 -0.02 -18.91 -11.35
N ILE A 268 1.04 -18.18 -11.70
CA ILE A 268 2.40 -18.53 -11.27
C ILE A 268 2.63 -18.27 -9.77
N ALA A 269 1.96 -17.25 -9.21
CA ALA A 269 2.01 -16.92 -7.79
C ALA A 269 0.87 -15.95 -7.44
N VAL A 270 0.51 -15.86 -6.16
CA VAL A 270 -0.57 -14.96 -5.67
C VAL A 270 -0.28 -13.50 -6.04
N GLY A 271 0.95 -13.00 -5.80
CA GLY A 271 1.34 -11.63 -6.14
C GLY A 271 1.42 -11.32 -7.64
N ARG A 272 1.21 -12.31 -8.51
CA ARG A 272 1.23 -12.23 -9.97
C ARG A 272 -0.19 -12.21 -10.56
N GLY A 273 -1.09 -11.48 -9.95
CA GLY A 273 -2.45 -11.27 -10.44
C GLY A 273 -3.51 -12.24 -9.92
N ALA A 274 -3.14 -13.24 -9.09
CA ALA A 274 -4.09 -14.22 -8.55
C ALA A 274 -4.91 -13.65 -7.38
N THR A 275 -5.68 -12.60 -7.66
CA THR A 275 -6.39 -11.81 -6.64
C THR A 275 -7.51 -12.56 -5.93
N LEU A 276 -8.04 -13.65 -6.50
CA LEU A 276 -9.00 -14.51 -5.79
C LEU A 276 -8.37 -15.19 -4.57
N ASP A 277 -7.08 -15.56 -4.65
CA ASP A 277 -6.40 -16.27 -3.57
C ASP A 277 -6.04 -15.34 -2.38
N SER A 278 -6.03 -14.02 -2.60
CA SER A 278 -5.85 -13.03 -1.55
C SER A 278 -7.15 -12.31 -1.15
N LEU A 279 -8.26 -12.57 -1.84
CA LEU A 279 -9.54 -11.91 -1.58
C LEU A 279 -10.00 -12.06 -0.13
N GLU A 280 -9.75 -13.20 0.50
CA GLU A 280 -10.18 -13.53 1.87
C GLU A 280 -9.06 -13.33 2.92
N THR A 281 -7.96 -12.67 2.58
CA THR A 281 -6.93 -12.30 3.56
C THR A 281 -7.56 -11.48 4.68
N PRO A 282 -7.32 -11.81 5.97
CA PRO A 282 -7.89 -11.08 7.10
C PRO A 282 -7.60 -9.57 7.04
N LEU A 283 -8.61 -8.76 7.30
CA LEU A 283 -8.55 -7.29 7.29
C LEU A 283 -8.61 -6.70 8.71
N ASN A 284 -8.46 -7.54 9.74
CA ASN A 284 -8.35 -7.18 11.13
C ASN A 284 -7.11 -7.82 11.77
N ASN A 285 -6.88 -7.55 13.05
CA ASN A 285 -5.72 -8.07 13.78
C ASN A 285 -5.93 -9.49 14.34
N SER A 286 -6.89 -10.28 13.85
CA SER A 286 -7.21 -11.61 14.41
C SER A 286 -5.99 -12.52 14.49
N GLY A 287 -5.17 -12.60 13.44
CA GLY A 287 -3.96 -13.42 13.42
C GLY A 287 -2.91 -13.03 14.48
N TRP A 288 -2.85 -11.76 14.85
CA TRP A 288 -2.00 -11.27 15.95
C TRP A 288 -2.68 -11.43 17.31
N LEU A 289 -4.00 -11.28 17.41
CA LEU A 289 -4.76 -11.32 18.66
C LEU A 289 -4.93 -12.74 19.20
N PHE A 290 -5.27 -13.72 18.35
CA PHE A 290 -5.49 -15.10 18.79
C PHE A 290 -4.33 -15.70 19.59
N PRO A 291 -3.07 -15.66 19.13
CA PRO A 291 -1.94 -16.14 19.92
C PRO A 291 -1.81 -15.41 21.27
N ARG A 292 -2.04 -14.11 21.31
CA ARG A 292 -1.91 -13.30 22.53
C ARG A 292 -3.01 -13.56 23.52
N PHE A 293 -4.23 -13.82 23.05
CA PHE A 293 -5.32 -14.27 23.93
C PHE A 293 -5.01 -15.64 24.54
N ALA A 294 -4.46 -16.57 23.73
CA ALA A 294 -4.06 -17.88 24.21
C ALA A 294 -2.90 -17.80 25.24
N GLU A 295 -1.87 -16.99 24.94
CA GLU A 295 -0.75 -16.73 25.86
C GLU A 295 -1.24 -16.12 27.18
N ALA A 296 -2.11 -15.11 27.14
CA ALA A 296 -2.68 -14.50 28.31
C ALA A 296 -3.53 -15.49 29.13
N ALA A 297 -4.37 -16.28 28.47
CA ALA A 297 -5.23 -17.27 29.12
C ALA A 297 -4.45 -18.40 29.81
N ALA A 298 -3.24 -18.73 29.33
CA ALA A 298 -2.36 -19.73 29.90
C ALA A 298 -1.69 -19.29 31.21
N LEU A 299 -1.66 -18.00 31.52
CA LEU A 299 -1.11 -17.47 32.79
C LEU A 299 -1.93 -17.99 33.98
N GLU A 300 -1.26 -18.38 35.06
CA GLU A 300 -1.93 -18.95 36.22
C GLU A 300 -2.66 -17.90 37.07
N LYS A 301 -2.01 -16.74 37.29
CA LYS A 301 -2.52 -15.69 38.16
C LYS A 301 -3.42 -14.69 37.42
N GLU A 302 -4.49 -14.29 38.07
CA GLU A 302 -5.44 -13.31 37.54
C GLU A 302 -4.77 -11.98 37.22
N ASP A 303 -3.95 -11.45 38.13
CA ASP A 303 -3.26 -10.18 37.95
C ASP A 303 -2.31 -10.19 36.73
N GLU A 304 -1.64 -11.32 36.49
CA GLU A 304 -0.77 -11.48 35.30
C GLU A 304 -1.58 -11.50 34.01
N ARG A 305 -2.78 -12.14 34.03
CA ARG A 305 -3.70 -12.13 32.88
C ARG A 305 -4.25 -10.72 32.62
N ILE A 306 -4.67 -10.03 33.66
CA ILE A 306 -5.14 -8.63 33.54
C ILE A 306 -4.05 -7.76 32.94
N ALA A 307 -2.81 -7.86 33.44
CA ALA A 307 -1.69 -7.10 32.88
C ALA A 307 -1.38 -7.47 31.42
N ALA A 308 -1.58 -8.74 31.04
CA ALA A 308 -1.44 -9.15 29.63
C ALA A 308 -2.55 -8.56 28.75
N ILE A 309 -3.80 -8.57 29.21
CA ILE A 309 -4.95 -7.95 28.52
C ILE A 309 -4.70 -6.43 28.35
N GLU A 310 -4.26 -5.74 29.42
CA GLU A 310 -3.95 -4.31 29.34
C GLU A 310 -2.86 -4.00 28.31
N ARG A 311 -1.82 -4.83 28.20
CA ARG A 311 -0.78 -4.66 27.17
C ARG A 311 -1.34 -4.79 25.75
N ILE A 312 -2.31 -5.68 25.54
CA ILE A 312 -3.00 -5.82 24.24
C ILE A 312 -3.83 -4.56 23.96
N LEU A 313 -4.68 -4.14 24.91
CA LEU A 313 -5.59 -3.01 24.76
C LEU A 313 -4.86 -1.68 24.58
N ARG A 314 -3.71 -1.51 25.25
CA ARG A 314 -2.90 -0.30 25.21
C ARG A 314 -1.74 -0.38 24.22
N TRP A 315 -1.80 -1.27 23.25
CA TRP A 315 -0.68 -1.43 22.31
C TRP A 315 -0.26 -0.12 21.64
N THR A 316 -1.23 0.68 21.21
CA THR A 316 -1.01 1.96 20.50
C THR A 316 -0.94 3.18 21.43
N ASP A 317 -1.06 3.00 22.75
CA ASP A 317 -1.04 4.09 23.73
C ASP A 317 0.41 4.48 24.08
N PRO A 318 0.89 5.68 23.70
CA PRO A 318 2.24 6.15 24.04
C PRO A 318 2.33 6.70 25.47
N GLY A 319 1.20 6.78 26.17
CA GLY A 319 1.08 7.47 27.47
C GLY A 319 0.96 9.00 27.36
N PRO A 320 0.73 9.67 28.50
CA PRO A 320 0.52 11.13 28.55
C PRO A 320 1.73 11.91 27.98
N GLY A 321 1.47 12.81 27.04
CA GLY A 321 2.51 13.64 26.40
C GLY A 321 3.36 12.88 25.39
N GLY A 322 2.94 11.67 25.00
CA GLY A 322 3.56 10.88 23.95
C GLY A 322 2.79 10.93 22.63
N TYR A 323 3.38 10.35 21.60
CA TYR A 323 2.82 10.26 20.23
C TYR A 323 2.95 8.84 19.71
N TYR A 324 1.98 8.41 18.87
CA TYR A 324 1.99 7.13 18.17
C TYR A 324 1.71 7.35 16.69
N ASP A 325 2.51 6.70 15.87
CA ASP A 325 2.37 6.69 14.40
C ASP A 325 2.36 5.25 13.88
N ASP A 326 1.35 4.93 13.07
CA ASP A 326 1.29 3.76 12.20
C ASP A 326 1.73 4.18 10.80
N LEU A 327 3.02 3.98 10.51
CA LEU A 327 3.66 4.56 9.33
C LEU A 327 3.26 3.91 8.02
N GLY A 328 2.67 2.72 8.05
CA GLY A 328 2.10 2.07 6.87
C GLY A 328 0.68 2.54 6.54
N ASN A 329 0.07 3.35 7.40
CA ASN A 329 -1.28 3.85 7.24
C ASN A 329 -1.29 5.35 7.01
N PRO A 330 -1.57 5.82 5.77
CA PRO A 330 -1.55 7.25 5.45
C PRO A 330 -2.46 8.13 6.31
N SER A 331 -3.47 7.54 6.95
CA SER A 331 -4.38 8.24 7.86
C SER A 331 -3.89 8.33 9.30
N ARG A 332 -2.81 7.61 9.67
CA ARG A 332 -2.32 7.45 11.03
C ARG A 332 -0.83 7.73 11.20
N GLN A 333 -0.26 8.54 10.31
CA GLN A 333 1.15 8.92 10.31
C GLN A 333 1.34 10.45 10.29
N PRO A 334 0.76 11.20 11.25
CA PRO A 334 0.74 12.66 11.22
C PRO A 334 2.14 13.30 11.31
N HIS A 335 3.12 12.59 11.86
CA HIS A 335 4.47 13.10 12.04
C HIS A 335 5.43 12.69 10.91
N LEU A 336 4.99 11.84 9.96
CA LEU A 336 5.84 11.45 8.82
C LEU A 336 6.03 12.64 7.87
N VAL A 337 7.28 12.96 7.58
CA VAL A 337 7.63 13.94 6.54
C VAL A 337 7.46 13.29 5.17
N ARG A 338 6.45 13.73 4.43
CA ARG A 338 6.04 13.08 3.18
C ARG A 338 6.87 13.46 1.95
N GLY A 339 7.70 14.51 2.04
CA GLY A 339 8.47 15.01 0.91
C GLY A 339 7.62 15.81 -0.08
N ILE A 340 7.83 15.59 -1.37
CA ILE A 340 7.14 16.30 -2.44
C ILE A 340 5.93 15.54 -2.98
N THR A 341 5.09 16.21 -3.77
CA THR A 341 3.84 15.65 -4.30
C THR A 341 4.08 14.55 -5.34
N PHE A 342 3.03 13.76 -5.65
CA PHE A 342 3.09 12.72 -6.68
C PHE A 342 3.34 13.29 -8.07
N ASP A 343 2.83 14.48 -8.36
CA ASP A 343 2.99 15.15 -9.67
C ASP A 343 4.46 15.52 -9.93
N GLU A 344 5.21 15.83 -8.87
CA GLU A 344 6.62 16.21 -8.97
C GLU A 344 7.57 15.01 -8.84
N ASP A 345 7.18 13.99 -8.08
CA ASP A 345 7.99 12.79 -7.81
C ASP A 345 7.17 11.50 -7.91
N PRO A 346 6.63 11.16 -9.09
CA PRO A 346 5.79 9.97 -9.25
C PRO A 346 6.53 8.65 -8.97
N GLN A 347 7.87 8.65 -9.03
CA GLN A 347 8.72 7.51 -8.70
C GLN A 347 9.12 7.42 -7.22
N ARG A 348 8.73 8.39 -6.39
CA ARG A 348 9.07 8.45 -4.97
C ARG A 348 10.57 8.44 -4.65
N PHE A 349 11.38 9.08 -5.48
CA PHE A 349 12.82 9.23 -5.23
C PHE A 349 13.15 10.14 -4.04
N LYS A 350 12.24 11.09 -3.71
CA LYS A 350 12.42 12.08 -2.64
C LYS A 350 11.34 12.02 -1.57
N SER A 351 10.48 11.04 -1.64
CA SER A 351 9.32 10.93 -0.77
C SER A 351 9.21 9.53 -0.18
N ALA A 352 8.78 9.44 1.07
CA ALA A 352 8.38 8.16 1.64
C ALA A 352 7.15 7.62 0.91
N MET A 353 7.07 6.29 0.81
CA MET A 353 5.91 5.57 0.28
C MET A 353 5.49 4.44 1.21
N THR A 354 4.31 3.89 0.96
CA THR A 354 3.86 2.69 1.66
C THR A 354 4.43 1.45 1.01
N GLY A 355 5.16 0.66 1.79
CA GLY A 355 5.61 -0.68 1.46
C GLY A 355 4.69 -1.74 2.08
N PHE A 356 4.87 -2.98 1.66
CA PHE A 356 4.03 -4.09 2.08
C PHE A 356 4.84 -5.37 2.33
N GLY A 357 4.53 -6.08 3.42
CA GLY A 357 4.99 -7.43 3.73
C GLY A 357 3.86 -8.18 4.41
N TYR A 358 3.73 -9.49 4.17
CA TYR A 358 2.66 -10.29 4.76
C TYR A 358 3.19 -11.45 5.59
N ARG A 359 2.65 -11.56 6.81
CA ARG A 359 2.68 -12.75 7.63
C ARG A 359 1.37 -12.88 8.42
N PRO A 360 0.79 -14.07 8.50
CA PRO A 360 -0.51 -14.25 9.12
C PRO A 360 -0.55 -13.94 10.63
N ASP A 361 0.60 -13.99 11.32
CA ASP A 361 0.77 -13.72 12.75
C ASP A 361 1.13 -12.26 13.09
N TRP A 362 1.24 -11.39 12.06
CA TRP A 362 1.57 -9.99 12.26
C TRP A 362 0.33 -9.13 12.53
N ARG A 363 0.56 -8.00 13.23
CA ARG A 363 -0.42 -6.92 13.25
C ARG A 363 -0.58 -6.34 11.84
N LEU A 364 -1.76 -5.81 11.54
CA LEU A 364 -1.96 -5.08 10.27
C LEU A 364 -0.94 -3.95 10.10
N SER A 365 -0.66 -3.19 11.17
CA SER A 365 0.35 -2.13 11.18
C SER A 365 1.79 -2.59 10.93
N TRP A 366 2.07 -3.91 10.95
CA TRP A 366 3.37 -4.48 10.60
C TRP A 366 3.42 -5.00 9.17
N MET A 367 2.25 -5.27 8.58
CA MET A 367 2.13 -5.73 7.21
C MET A 367 2.33 -4.61 6.20
N THR A 368 2.05 -3.36 6.59
CA THR A 368 2.40 -2.16 5.85
C THR A 368 3.38 -1.32 6.65
N HIS A 369 4.19 -0.54 5.94
CA HIS A 369 5.22 0.28 6.55
C HIS A 369 5.52 1.48 5.66
N ALA A 370 6.03 2.57 6.23
CA ALA A 370 6.68 3.58 5.42
C ALA A 370 8.04 3.07 4.97
N GLU A 371 8.37 3.30 3.71
CA GLU A 371 9.70 3.03 3.16
C GLU A 371 10.19 4.18 2.30
N SER A 372 11.51 4.30 2.17
CA SER A 372 12.14 5.22 1.25
C SER A 372 13.04 4.46 0.27
N PHE A 373 13.18 5.01 -0.94
CA PHE A 373 14.06 4.45 -1.94
C PHE A 373 15.50 4.95 -1.80
N TRP A 374 16.42 4.11 -2.21
CA TRP A 374 17.83 4.39 -2.38
C TRP A 374 18.46 4.98 -1.10
N ASP A 375 19.06 6.14 -1.22
CA ASP A 375 19.73 6.83 -0.12
C ASP A 375 18.84 7.93 0.52
N THR A 376 17.56 8.02 0.12
CA THR A 376 16.61 8.95 0.69
C THR A 376 16.31 8.59 2.14
N PRO A 377 16.50 9.49 3.10
CA PRO A 377 16.14 9.23 4.48
C PRO A 377 14.62 9.21 4.66
N LEU A 378 14.15 8.45 5.65
CA LEU A 378 12.79 8.55 6.14
C LEU A 378 12.81 9.45 7.38
N GLN A 379 11.99 10.49 7.39
CA GLN A 379 12.00 11.49 8.47
C GLN A 379 10.63 11.60 9.15
N MET A 380 10.67 11.82 10.46
CA MET A 380 9.50 12.15 11.26
C MET A 380 9.75 13.44 12.03
N ARG A 381 8.73 14.28 12.20
CA ARG A 381 8.83 15.53 12.94
C ARG A 381 7.75 15.65 13.99
N TYR A 382 8.20 15.88 15.22
CA TYR A 382 7.35 16.13 16.38
C TYR A 382 7.54 17.57 16.85
N THR A 383 6.45 18.19 17.29
CA THR A 383 6.43 19.55 17.84
C THR A 383 5.63 19.59 19.14
N GLY A 384 5.82 20.63 19.94
CA GLY A 384 5.11 20.78 21.21
C GLY A 384 5.55 19.80 22.29
N LEU A 385 6.80 19.35 22.22
CA LEU A 385 7.41 18.53 23.25
C LEU A 385 7.67 19.36 24.52
N ASP A 386 7.58 18.73 25.66
CA ASP A 386 7.98 19.35 26.94
C ASP A 386 9.53 19.39 27.00
N PRO A 387 10.13 20.60 27.04
CA PRO A 387 11.60 20.75 27.03
C PRO A 387 12.30 20.17 28.26
N ASP A 388 11.56 20.03 29.38
CA ASP A 388 12.08 19.53 30.65
C ASP A 388 11.88 18.01 30.82
N ALA A 389 11.18 17.37 29.87
CA ALA A 389 10.91 15.94 29.92
C ALA A 389 11.98 15.12 29.20
N GLU A 390 12.24 13.93 29.71
CA GLU A 390 12.97 12.90 28.99
C GLU A 390 12.03 12.09 28.11
N TYR A 391 12.54 11.69 26.93
CA TYR A 391 11.77 10.90 25.96
C TYR A 391 12.48 9.60 25.63
N ARG A 392 11.68 8.61 25.24
CA ARG A 392 12.09 7.33 24.68
C ARG A 392 11.35 7.09 23.39
N VAL A 393 12.04 6.61 22.37
CA VAL A 393 11.42 6.15 21.15
C VAL A 393 11.33 4.63 21.16
N ARG A 394 10.15 4.08 20.85
CA ARG A 394 9.88 2.68 20.61
C ARG A 394 9.54 2.50 19.15
N ILE A 395 10.14 1.52 18.48
CA ILE A 395 10.08 1.39 17.02
C ILE A 395 9.83 -0.07 16.65
N VAL A 396 8.98 -0.29 15.66
CA VAL A 396 8.87 -1.55 14.94
C VAL A 396 9.50 -1.39 13.56
N TYR A 397 10.65 -2.02 13.36
CA TYR A 397 11.29 -2.12 12.06
C TYR A 397 10.65 -3.27 11.28
N ALA A 398 9.92 -2.93 10.21
CA ALA A 398 9.25 -3.88 9.33
C ALA A 398 10.14 -4.29 8.16
N GLY A 399 9.58 -4.98 7.22
CA GLY A 399 10.17 -5.21 5.92
C GLY A 399 9.93 -6.58 5.35
N ASP A 400 10.26 -6.66 4.09
CA ASP A 400 10.26 -7.91 3.33
C ASP A 400 11.60 -8.63 3.44
N VAL A 401 11.66 -9.86 2.92
CA VAL A 401 12.87 -10.69 2.94
C VAL A 401 14.09 -10.03 2.28
N PHE A 402 13.88 -9.11 1.34
CA PHE A 402 14.96 -8.42 0.63
C PHE A 402 15.64 -7.34 1.46
N SER A 403 14.97 -6.86 2.51
CA SER A 403 15.45 -5.77 3.37
C SER A 403 15.88 -6.21 4.77
N LEU A 404 15.79 -7.50 5.10
CA LEU A 404 16.14 -8.03 6.44
C LEU A 404 17.60 -7.75 6.84
N ASN A 405 18.50 -7.68 5.88
CA ASN A 405 19.92 -7.41 6.12
C ASN A 405 20.29 -5.93 6.01
N THR A 406 19.35 -5.04 5.72
CA THR A 406 19.58 -3.60 5.66
C THR A 406 19.89 -3.07 7.06
N LEU A 407 21.00 -2.37 7.20
CA LEU A 407 21.34 -1.66 8.44
C LEU A 407 20.63 -0.31 8.44
N ILE A 408 19.95 0.02 9.53
CA ILE A 408 19.28 1.31 9.72
C ILE A 408 19.98 2.04 10.86
N ARG A 409 20.31 3.30 10.65
CA ARG A 409 20.79 4.26 11.63
C ARG A 409 19.66 5.21 11.99
N LEU A 410 19.56 5.62 13.24
CA LEU A 410 18.62 6.62 13.72
C LEU A 410 19.33 7.78 14.38
N VAL A 411 19.03 8.99 13.91
CA VAL A 411 19.61 10.24 14.41
C VAL A 411 18.49 11.23 14.74
N ALA A 412 18.63 11.95 15.86
CA ALA A 412 17.76 13.05 16.23
C ALA A 412 18.39 14.38 15.81
N ASN A 413 17.58 15.26 15.18
CA ASN A 413 17.96 16.61 14.73
C ASN A 413 19.28 16.65 13.97
N ASP A 414 19.54 15.61 13.14
CA ASP A 414 20.74 15.43 12.32
C ASP A 414 22.08 15.43 13.09
N THR A 415 22.04 15.49 14.41
CA THR A 415 23.23 15.66 15.28
C THR A 415 23.37 14.55 16.29
N TYR A 416 22.28 14.15 16.95
CA TYR A 416 22.32 13.24 18.09
C TYR A 416 22.03 11.82 17.65
N GLU A 417 23.00 10.94 17.73
CA GLU A 417 22.80 9.52 17.41
C GLU A 417 21.95 8.85 18.50
N ILE A 418 20.80 8.28 18.08
CA ILE A 418 19.94 7.46 18.96
C ILE A 418 20.44 6.01 18.92
N HIS A 419 20.70 5.48 17.72
CA HIS A 419 21.40 4.21 17.55
C HIS A 419 22.23 4.17 16.25
N SER A 420 23.35 3.52 16.31
CA SER A 420 24.23 3.23 15.19
C SER A 420 23.59 2.27 14.17
N PRO A 421 24.16 2.10 12.97
CA PRO A 421 23.64 1.17 11.99
C PRO A 421 23.41 -0.24 12.56
N THR A 422 22.15 -0.62 12.68
CA THR A 422 21.71 -1.86 13.33
C THR A 422 20.78 -2.64 12.40
N ARG A 423 20.85 -3.97 12.46
CA ARG A 423 19.92 -4.86 11.75
C ARG A 423 18.55 -4.83 12.39
N LYS A 424 17.53 -5.00 11.57
CA LYS A 424 16.15 -5.18 12.05
C LYS A 424 16.05 -6.43 12.92
N PRO A 425 15.27 -6.40 14.01
CA PRO A 425 14.99 -7.59 14.81
C PRO A 425 14.37 -8.71 13.97
N SER A 426 14.79 -9.95 14.24
CA SER A 426 14.18 -11.14 13.66
C SER A 426 14.03 -12.19 14.78
N PRO A 427 12.79 -12.56 15.15
CA PRO A 427 11.51 -12.10 14.61
C PRO A 427 11.26 -10.61 14.85
N ILE A 428 10.32 -10.03 14.08
CA ILE A 428 9.87 -8.66 14.24
C ILE A 428 9.33 -8.43 15.65
N GLN A 429 9.82 -7.38 16.29
CA GLN A 429 9.39 -6.94 17.62
C GLN A 429 9.73 -5.46 17.85
N PRO A 430 9.01 -4.78 18.73
CA PRO A 430 9.40 -3.43 19.15
C PRO A 430 10.77 -3.39 19.81
N VAL A 431 11.54 -2.34 19.51
CA VAL A 431 12.79 -2.00 20.20
C VAL A 431 12.71 -0.59 20.74
N GLU A 432 13.37 -0.33 21.87
CA GLU A 432 13.30 0.97 22.55
C GLU A 432 14.69 1.58 22.69
N PHE A 433 14.74 2.90 22.53
CA PHE A 433 15.97 3.69 22.67
C PHE A 433 15.65 4.99 23.40
N ASP A 434 16.57 5.44 24.26
CA ASP A 434 16.47 6.74 24.88
C ASP A 434 16.79 7.84 23.86
N VAL A 435 15.99 8.92 23.87
CA VAL A 435 16.25 10.12 23.07
C VAL A 435 17.17 11.04 23.88
N PRO A 436 18.31 11.49 23.34
CA PRO A 436 19.16 12.45 24.03
C PRO A 436 18.38 13.70 24.45
N VAL A 437 18.48 14.11 25.72
CA VAL A 437 17.70 15.24 26.28
C VAL A 437 17.96 16.53 25.51
N GLU A 438 19.18 16.71 25.02
CA GLU A 438 19.58 17.87 24.22
C GLU A 438 18.76 17.98 22.91
N ALA A 439 18.30 16.87 22.38
CA ALA A 439 17.53 16.84 21.13
C ALA A 439 16.10 17.36 21.30
N THR A 440 15.54 17.35 22.53
CA THR A 440 14.14 17.73 22.77
C THR A 440 14.00 19.07 23.50
N ARG A 441 15.09 19.68 23.99
CA ARG A 441 15.07 20.96 24.71
C ARG A 441 14.45 22.13 23.96
N GLY A 442 14.45 22.08 22.63
CA GLY A 442 13.79 23.10 21.78
C GLY A 442 12.28 22.91 21.63
N GLY A 443 11.69 21.90 22.24
CA GLY A 443 10.28 21.57 22.08
C GLY A 443 9.94 20.92 20.73
N GLU A 444 10.95 20.62 19.90
CA GLU A 444 10.81 19.94 18.61
C GLU A 444 11.81 18.80 18.51
N LEU A 445 11.46 17.78 17.73
CA LEU A 445 12.32 16.62 17.45
C LEU A 445 12.11 16.17 16.01
N THR A 446 13.20 16.06 15.26
CA THR A 446 13.22 15.38 13.96
C THR A 446 13.97 14.06 14.11
N LEU A 447 13.31 12.96 13.81
CA LEU A 447 13.91 11.63 13.72
C LEU A 447 14.25 11.33 12.26
N THR A 448 15.52 11.03 11.98
CA THR A 448 16.03 10.72 10.64
C THR A 448 16.52 9.27 10.62
N PHE A 449 15.79 8.42 9.89
CA PHE A 449 16.16 7.03 9.61
C PHE A 449 16.93 6.98 8.28
N SER A 450 18.11 6.40 8.28
CA SER A 450 18.94 6.27 7.08
C SER A 450 19.53 4.87 6.97
N GLY A 451 19.59 4.35 5.75
CA GLY A 451 20.30 3.11 5.42
C GLY A 451 21.78 3.35 5.11
N THR A 452 22.51 2.28 4.83
CA THR A 452 23.88 2.39 4.33
C THR A 452 23.86 2.92 2.89
N PRO A 453 24.51 4.04 2.59
CA PRO A 453 24.52 4.62 1.25
C PRO A 453 25.02 3.62 0.19
N GLY A 454 24.39 3.63 -0.96
CA GLY A 454 24.79 2.78 -2.09
C GLY A 454 24.32 1.33 -2.02
N LEU A 455 23.71 0.88 -0.94
CA LEU A 455 23.23 -0.50 -0.78
C LEU A 455 21.76 -0.68 -1.20
N GLY A 456 21.44 -1.90 -1.60
CA GLY A 456 20.08 -2.34 -1.91
C GLY A 456 19.80 -2.51 -3.40
N SER A 457 19.61 -3.77 -3.85
CA SER A 457 19.33 -4.10 -5.25
C SER A 457 17.97 -3.56 -5.74
N ALA A 458 17.01 -3.39 -4.85
CA ALA A 458 15.67 -2.86 -5.16
C ALA A 458 15.51 -1.39 -4.74
N GLY A 459 16.59 -0.74 -4.24
CA GLY A 459 16.53 0.63 -3.75
C GLY A 459 15.76 0.83 -2.45
N ARG A 460 15.22 -0.22 -1.86
CA ARG A 460 14.43 -0.14 -0.63
C ARG A 460 15.33 -0.20 0.58
N GLY A 461 15.12 0.72 1.50
CA GLY A 461 15.98 0.83 2.68
C GLY A 461 15.22 0.93 3.98
N ASN A 462 14.82 2.11 4.31
CA ASN A 462 14.27 2.46 5.61
C ASN A 462 12.80 2.04 5.71
N GLN A 463 12.54 0.84 6.23
CA GLN A 463 11.19 0.28 6.36
C GLN A 463 10.80 0.28 7.84
N ILE A 464 9.91 1.19 8.20
CA ILE A 464 9.45 1.42 9.58
C ILE A 464 7.93 1.28 9.62
N ALA A 465 7.42 0.43 10.52
CA ALA A 465 5.99 0.15 10.67
C ALA A 465 5.34 1.06 11.71
N GLU A 466 5.82 1.02 12.94
CA GLU A 466 5.24 1.77 14.04
C GLU A 466 6.30 2.56 14.79
N VAL A 467 5.95 3.76 15.26
CA VAL A 467 6.81 4.58 16.13
C VAL A 467 5.98 5.14 17.27
N TRP A 468 6.46 4.95 18.49
CA TRP A 468 5.98 5.66 19.69
C TRP A 468 7.07 6.61 20.16
N LEU A 469 6.75 7.86 20.37
CA LEU A 469 7.54 8.78 21.15
C LEU A 469 6.91 8.87 22.53
N MET A 470 7.55 8.33 23.55
CA MET A 470 7.01 8.20 24.90
C MET A 470 7.74 9.14 25.86
N ARG A 471 6.97 9.92 26.61
CA ARG A 471 7.54 10.69 27.73
C ARG A 471 7.88 9.75 28.88
N LYS A 472 9.12 9.81 29.40
CA LYS A 472 9.51 9.08 30.61
C LYS A 472 8.82 9.70 31.84
N LYS A 473 8.50 8.86 32.82
CA LYS A 473 7.88 9.28 34.06
C LYS A 473 8.88 9.92 34.98
#